data_8b061ebaf18806a5e5a63dba357ff8a6
#
_entry.id   8b061ebaf18806a5e5a63dba357ff8a6
#
_cell.length_a   1.000
_cell.length_b   1.000
_cell.length_c   1.000
_cell.angle_alpha   90.00
_cell.angle_beta   90.00
_cell.angle_gamma   90.00
#
_symmetry.space_group_name_H-M   'P 1'
#
loop_
_entity.id
_entity.type
_entity.pdbx_description
1 polymer ?
#
loop_
_entity_poly.entity_id
_entity_poly.type
_entity_poly.pdbx_seq_one_letter_code
_entity_poly.pdbx_strand_id
1 'polypeptide(L)'
;MNIGVYVELGGLNTMTIPDSIIDQYAALDQAESQARSENIKFGIRQRMRSGKTVLNHAQFLGYTKGKDGVLQVVPEEAEIVRKIFALYAQGNGVRKIKRYLEEHGIKTVTGKAEWSTSTIDRMLSNEKYIGQVLMQKTYTPDFLTGRQEKNCGQLEMVLVENAHEPIIERELFEKVQEMKGCIKNQKISEPAEQERDDALTLKMSF
;
A
#
# COMPACT_ATOMS: atom_id res chain seq x y z
N MET A 1 -41.14 -19.11 0.49
CA MET A 1 -40.99 -20.01 1.67
C MET A 1 -40.57 -19.15 2.84
N ASN A 2 -41.38 -19.08 3.91
CA ASN A 2 -40.95 -18.42 5.14
C ASN A 2 -40.12 -19.43 5.93
N ILE A 3 -38.83 -19.11 6.12
CA ILE A 3 -37.91 -19.94 6.93
C ILE A 3 -37.87 -19.34 8.33
N GLY A 4 -38.34 -20.09 9.34
CA GLY A 4 -38.25 -19.71 10.74
C GLY A 4 -36.86 -19.97 11.27
N VAL A 5 -36.26 -18.99 11.98
CA VAL A 5 -34.99 -19.12 12.68
C VAL A 5 -35.25 -19.07 14.18
N TYR A 6 -34.68 -20.03 14.91
CA TYR A 6 -34.71 -20.06 16.36
C TYR A 6 -33.35 -19.71 16.91
N VAL A 7 -33.28 -18.62 17.69
CA VAL A 7 -32.06 -18.18 18.36
C VAL A 7 -32.07 -18.69 19.78
N GLU A 8 -31.20 -19.68 20.11
CA GLU A 8 -31.13 -20.33 21.43
C GLU A 8 -30.80 -19.32 22.53
N LEU A 9 -29.93 -18.37 22.26
CA LEU A 9 -29.55 -17.34 23.22
C LEU A 9 -30.66 -16.28 23.28
N GLY A 10 -31.60 -16.47 24.23
CA GLY A 10 -32.74 -15.56 24.42
C GLY A 10 -34.11 -16.18 24.07
N GLY A 11 -34.14 -17.40 23.51
CA GLY A 11 -35.41 -18.12 23.23
C GLY A 11 -36.26 -17.44 22.17
N LEU A 12 -35.64 -16.71 21.21
CA LEU A 12 -36.33 -15.94 20.18
C LEU A 12 -36.67 -16.81 18.99
N ASN A 13 -37.93 -16.80 18.58
CA ASN A 13 -38.39 -17.50 17.37
C ASN A 13 -38.93 -16.44 16.40
N THR A 14 -38.31 -16.31 15.22
CA THR A 14 -38.68 -15.31 14.22
C THR A 14 -40.08 -15.50 13.63
N MET A 15 -40.72 -16.67 13.86
CA MET A 15 -42.09 -16.93 13.45
C MET A 15 -43.14 -16.43 14.45
N THR A 16 -42.74 -16.13 15.69
CA THR A 16 -43.69 -15.79 16.77
C THR A 16 -43.51 -14.39 17.32
N ILE A 17 -42.37 -13.73 17.06
CA ILE A 17 -42.10 -12.39 17.54
C ILE A 17 -42.42 -11.35 16.43
N PRO A 18 -42.87 -10.14 16.82
CA PRO A 18 -43.08 -9.05 15.89
C PRO A 18 -41.79 -8.64 15.16
N ASP A 19 -41.88 -8.27 13.87
CA ASP A 19 -40.71 -7.83 13.08
C ASP A 19 -39.97 -6.66 13.73
N SER A 20 -40.70 -5.77 14.39
CA SER A 20 -40.11 -4.63 15.12
C SER A 20 -39.11 -5.04 16.22
N ILE A 21 -39.31 -6.21 16.84
CA ILE A 21 -38.37 -6.74 17.84
C ILE A 21 -37.13 -7.30 17.13
N ILE A 22 -37.30 -7.97 15.99
CA ILE A 22 -36.18 -8.45 15.17
C ILE A 22 -35.32 -7.29 14.70
N ASP A 23 -35.95 -6.21 14.23
CA ASP A 23 -35.24 -4.99 13.80
C ASP A 23 -34.47 -4.33 14.96
N GLN A 24 -35.03 -4.33 16.17
CA GLN A 24 -34.33 -3.80 17.35
C GLN A 24 -33.09 -4.63 17.69
N TYR A 25 -33.18 -5.95 17.68
CA TYR A 25 -32.03 -6.83 17.92
C TYR A 25 -30.98 -6.67 16.83
N ALA A 26 -31.38 -6.61 15.55
CA ALA A 26 -30.46 -6.36 14.44
C ALA A 26 -29.74 -5.02 14.57
N ALA A 27 -30.45 -3.95 14.99
CA ALA A 27 -29.86 -2.64 15.23
C ALA A 27 -28.87 -2.66 16.41
N LEU A 28 -29.18 -3.40 17.49
CA LEU A 28 -28.30 -3.58 18.63
C LEU A 28 -27.01 -4.33 18.23
N ASP A 29 -27.13 -5.43 17.52
CA ASP A 29 -25.99 -6.22 17.04
C ASP A 29 -25.10 -5.40 16.10
N GLN A 30 -25.73 -4.61 15.23
CA GLN A 30 -24.99 -3.71 14.34
C GLN A 30 -24.24 -2.62 15.12
N ALA A 31 -24.88 -2.00 16.11
CA ALA A 31 -24.25 -1.01 16.97
C ALA A 31 -23.07 -1.58 17.78
N GLU A 32 -23.22 -2.82 18.31
CA GLU A 32 -22.14 -3.50 19.01
C GLU A 32 -20.96 -3.81 18.06
N SER A 33 -21.25 -4.30 16.87
CA SER A 33 -20.23 -4.58 15.84
C SER A 33 -19.48 -3.31 15.43
N GLN A 34 -20.19 -2.20 15.28
CA GLN A 34 -19.60 -0.88 14.98
C GLN A 34 -18.70 -0.42 16.14
N ALA A 35 -19.19 -0.44 17.37
CA ALA A 35 -18.42 -0.06 18.54
C ALA A 35 -17.14 -0.91 18.70
N ARG A 36 -17.24 -2.22 18.47
CA ARG A 36 -16.08 -3.12 18.49
C ARG A 36 -15.06 -2.76 17.40
N SER A 37 -15.52 -2.45 16.18
CA SER A 37 -14.66 -2.01 15.08
C SER A 37 -13.94 -0.69 15.41
N GLU A 38 -14.65 0.28 15.98
CA GLU A 38 -14.08 1.56 16.38
C GLU A 38 -13.04 1.42 17.50
N ASN A 39 -13.30 0.57 18.49
CA ASN A 39 -12.35 0.27 19.56
C ASN A 39 -11.06 -0.36 19.01
N ILE A 40 -11.17 -1.29 18.06
CA ILE A 40 -10.01 -1.89 17.39
C ILE A 40 -9.24 -0.82 16.61
N LYS A 41 -9.93 0.02 15.83
CA LYS A 41 -9.31 1.13 15.08
C LYS A 41 -8.61 2.12 16.01
N PHE A 42 -9.23 2.46 17.15
CA PHE A 42 -8.62 3.31 18.17
C PHE A 42 -7.34 2.70 18.74
N GLY A 43 -7.37 1.42 19.13
CA GLY A 43 -6.20 0.71 19.66
C GLY A 43 -5.05 0.63 18.64
N ILE A 44 -5.35 0.46 17.36
CA ILE A 44 -4.36 0.48 16.27
C ILE A 44 -3.74 1.88 16.15
N ARG A 45 -4.55 2.96 16.15
CA ARG A 45 -4.06 4.34 16.08
C ARG A 45 -3.17 4.71 17.27
N GLN A 46 -3.52 4.28 18.48
CA GLN A 46 -2.70 4.50 19.67
C GLN A 46 -1.33 3.80 19.56
N ARG A 47 -1.30 2.57 19.06
CA ARG A 47 -0.03 1.87 18.79
C ARG A 47 0.81 2.59 17.73
N MET A 48 0.17 3.09 16.67
CA MET A 48 0.86 3.88 15.64
C MET A 48 1.48 5.15 16.22
N ARG A 49 0.71 5.90 17.03
CA ARG A 49 1.20 7.13 17.69
C ARG A 49 2.35 6.86 18.67
N SER A 50 2.36 5.71 19.32
CA SER A 50 3.46 5.30 20.21
C SER A 50 4.69 4.75 19.46
N GLY A 51 4.71 4.81 18.12
CA GLY A 51 5.83 4.33 17.29
C GLY A 51 5.96 2.80 17.22
N LYS A 52 5.04 2.06 17.86
CA LYS A 52 5.04 0.60 17.80
C LYS A 52 4.43 0.14 16.47
N THR A 53 5.27 -0.13 15.51
CA THR A 53 4.86 -0.57 14.16
C THR A 53 4.96 -2.07 14.02
N VAL A 54 3.90 -2.69 13.52
CA VAL A 54 4.01 -4.05 12.97
C VAL A 54 4.19 -3.90 11.45
N LEU A 55 5.44 -4.03 11.00
CA LEU A 55 5.76 -3.97 9.59
C LEU A 55 5.64 -5.35 8.95
N ASN A 56 4.94 -5.42 7.81
CA ASN A 56 4.96 -6.63 7.01
C ASN A 56 6.33 -6.72 6.29
N HIS A 57 7.10 -7.75 6.66
CA HIS A 57 8.47 -7.98 6.20
C HIS A 57 8.57 -9.13 5.18
N ALA A 58 7.52 -9.93 5.02
CA ALA A 58 7.57 -11.17 4.23
C ALA A 58 7.92 -10.98 2.75
N GLN A 59 7.75 -9.79 2.20
CA GLN A 59 8.06 -9.47 0.81
C GLN A 59 8.85 -8.15 0.68
N PHE A 60 9.73 -7.89 1.65
CA PHE A 60 10.47 -6.66 1.70
C PHE A 60 11.96 -6.93 1.49
N LEU A 61 12.46 -6.75 0.27
CA LEU A 61 13.86 -6.98 -0.09
C LEU A 61 14.78 -6.10 0.74
N GLY A 62 15.84 -6.68 1.27
CA GLY A 62 16.84 -6.01 2.09
C GLY A 62 16.57 -6.07 3.58
N TYR A 63 15.39 -6.52 4.01
CA TYR A 63 15.04 -6.58 5.41
C TYR A 63 14.41 -7.90 5.82
N THR A 64 14.70 -8.32 7.03
CA THR A 64 14.06 -9.44 7.73
C THR A 64 13.49 -8.99 9.06
N LYS A 65 12.68 -9.85 9.70
CA LYS A 65 12.13 -9.57 11.03
C LYS A 65 13.18 -9.88 12.10
N GLY A 66 13.57 -8.88 12.85
CA GLY A 66 14.37 -9.06 14.06
C GLY A 66 13.58 -9.65 15.22
N LYS A 67 14.31 -10.07 16.28
CA LYS A 67 13.73 -10.67 17.49
C LYS A 67 12.72 -9.77 18.19
N ASP A 68 12.94 -8.46 18.15
CA ASP A 68 12.08 -7.45 18.77
C ASP A 68 10.96 -6.94 17.84
N GLY A 69 10.78 -7.57 16.66
CA GLY A 69 9.81 -7.13 15.67
C GLY A 69 10.25 -5.93 14.82
N VAL A 70 11.44 -5.40 15.08
CA VAL A 70 12.09 -4.34 14.29
C VAL A 70 12.72 -4.96 13.05
N LEU A 71 12.74 -4.22 11.94
CA LEU A 71 13.38 -4.68 10.70
C LEU A 71 14.91 -4.71 10.90
N GLN A 72 15.53 -5.81 10.51
CA GLN A 72 16.97 -5.99 10.45
C GLN A 72 17.41 -6.07 9.01
N VAL A 73 18.54 -5.42 8.70
CA VAL A 73 19.13 -5.42 7.36
C VAL A 73 19.73 -6.79 7.05
N VAL A 74 19.41 -7.31 5.86
CA VAL A 74 20.06 -8.49 5.26
C VAL A 74 21.13 -7.96 4.29
N PRO A 75 22.44 -8.12 4.59
CA PRO A 75 23.50 -7.45 3.84
C PRO A 75 23.50 -7.75 2.34
N GLU A 76 23.31 -9.02 1.97
CA GLU A 76 23.31 -9.46 0.57
C GLU A 76 22.14 -8.84 -0.23
N GLU A 77 20.95 -8.79 0.36
CA GLU A 77 19.79 -8.17 -0.26
C GLU A 77 19.88 -6.64 -0.26
N ALA A 78 20.48 -6.05 0.78
CA ALA A 78 20.70 -4.61 0.87
C ALA A 78 21.61 -4.09 -0.25
N GLU A 79 22.60 -4.88 -0.67
CA GLU A 79 23.46 -4.52 -1.82
C GLU A 79 22.66 -4.46 -3.12
N ILE A 80 21.69 -5.37 -3.32
CA ILE A 80 20.79 -5.34 -4.47
C ILE A 80 19.96 -4.04 -4.46
N VAL A 81 19.42 -3.67 -3.29
CA VAL A 81 18.65 -2.44 -3.14
C VAL A 81 19.50 -1.22 -3.45
N ARG A 82 20.70 -1.13 -2.87
CA ARG A 82 21.66 -0.03 -3.16
C ARG A 82 21.99 0.06 -4.65
N LYS A 83 22.17 -1.08 -5.30
CA LYS A 83 22.45 -1.14 -6.75
C LYS A 83 21.29 -0.61 -7.58
N ILE A 84 20.04 -0.95 -7.24
CA ILE A 84 18.83 -0.46 -7.91
C ILE A 84 18.75 1.07 -7.81
N PHE A 85 18.95 1.63 -6.62
CA PHE A 85 18.94 3.08 -6.39
C PHE A 85 20.09 3.79 -7.12
N ALA A 86 21.30 3.24 -7.07
CA ALA A 86 22.46 3.79 -7.77
C ALA A 86 22.26 3.81 -9.29
N LEU A 87 21.76 2.71 -9.88
CA LEU A 87 21.46 2.65 -11.31
C LEU A 87 20.41 3.68 -11.73
N TYR A 88 19.37 3.87 -10.91
CA TYR A 88 18.34 4.87 -11.19
C TYR A 88 18.89 6.30 -11.09
N ALA A 89 19.69 6.61 -10.08
CA ALA A 89 20.34 7.91 -9.90
C ALA A 89 21.34 8.25 -11.00
N GLN A 90 21.86 7.24 -11.73
CA GLN A 90 22.68 7.38 -12.95
C GLN A 90 21.84 7.64 -14.20
N GLY A 91 20.52 7.77 -14.10
CA GLY A 91 19.62 8.03 -15.23
C GLY A 91 19.11 6.76 -15.94
N ASN A 92 19.34 5.57 -15.39
CA ASN A 92 18.81 4.36 -16.00
C ASN A 92 17.31 4.22 -15.69
N GLY A 93 16.48 4.11 -16.72
CA GLY A 93 15.05 3.87 -16.55
C GLY A 93 14.75 2.48 -15.96
N VAL A 94 13.57 2.34 -15.31
CA VAL A 94 13.13 1.11 -14.63
C VAL A 94 13.22 -0.14 -15.52
N ARG A 95 12.93 -0.02 -16.83
CA ARG A 95 13.04 -1.14 -17.78
C ARG A 95 14.49 -1.61 -17.99
N LYS A 96 15.43 -0.67 -17.98
CA LYS A 96 16.86 -0.98 -18.11
C LYS A 96 17.40 -1.63 -16.82
N ILE A 97 16.93 -1.18 -15.67
CA ILE A 97 17.24 -1.77 -14.37
C ILE A 97 16.69 -3.21 -14.30
N LYS A 98 15.42 -3.43 -14.72
CA LYS A 98 14.84 -4.78 -14.83
C LYS A 98 15.75 -5.71 -15.61
N ARG A 99 16.12 -5.32 -16.83
CA ARG A 99 17.00 -6.11 -17.71
C ARG A 99 18.34 -6.43 -17.03
N TYR A 100 18.96 -5.41 -16.43
CA TYR A 100 20.21 -5.60 -15.70
C TYR A 100 20.11 -6.66 -14.60
N LEU A 101 19.06 -6.62 -13.78
CA LEU A 101 18.85 -7.59 -12.69
C LEU A 101 18.66 -9.02 -13.23
N GLU A 102 17.90 -9.17 -14.31
CA GLU A 102 17.63 -10.47 -14.95
C GLU A 102 18.88 -11.04 -15.63
N GLU A 103 19.65 -10.23 -16.35
CA GLU A 103 20.92 -10.63 -16.99
C GLU A 103 21.97 -11.08 -15.97
N HIS A 104 21.98 -10.49 -14.77
CA HIS A 104 22.90 -10.87 -13.69
C HIS A 104 22.35 -11.99 -12.78
N GLY A 105 21.20 -12.59 -13.15
CA GLY A 105 20.61 -13.70 -12.40
C GLY A 105 20.13 -13.32 -10.99
N ILE A 106 19.92 -12.02 -10.72
CA ILE A 106 19.47 -11.52 -9.42
C ILE A 106 17.99 -11.84 -9.27
N LYS A 107 17.66 -12.68 -8.28
CA LYS A 107 16.28 -13.11 -8.03
C LYS A 107 15.52 -12.11 -7.18
N THR A 108 14.19 -12.10 -7.34
CA THR A 108 13.27 -11.35 -6.48
C THR A 108 13.19 -11.96 -5.08
N VAL A 109 12.63 -11.25 -4.09
CA VAL A 109 12.35 -11.78 -2.72
C VAL A 109 11.61 -13.13 -2.74
N THR A 110 10.74 -13.33 -3.73
CA THR A 110 9.97 -14.57 -3.90
C THR A 110 10.73 -15.66 -4.69
N GLY A 111 12.02 -15.45 -4.98
CA GLY A 111 12.87 -16.39 -5.69
C GLY A 111 12.65 -16.43 -7.22
N LYS A 112 11.82 -15.57 -7.78
CA LYS A 112 11.56 -15.50 -9.23
C LYS A 112 12.72 -14.82 -9.94
N ALA A 113 13.08 -15.33 -11.13
CA ALA A 113 14.09 -14.73 -11.99
C ALA A 113 13.56 -13.47 -12.71
N GLU A 114 12.26 -13.41 -12.97
CA GLU A 114 11.64 -12.32 -13.68
C GLU A 114 11.23 -11.18 -12.73
N TRP A 115 11.67 -9.94 -13.02
CA TRP A 115 11.35 -8.76 -12.29
C TRP A 115 10.18 -7.99 -12.92
N SER A 116 9.28 -7.46 -12.07
CA SER A 116 8.25 -6.54 -12.52
C SER A 116 8.74 -5.09 -12.45
N THR A 117 8.50 -4.30 -13.50
CA THR A 117 8.78 -2.86 -13.49
C THR A 117 8.05 -2.13 -12.37
N SER A 118 6.82 -2.57 -12.05
CA SER A 118 6.04 -2.00 -10.94
C SER A 118 6.65 -2.29 -9.57
N THR A 119 7.31 -3.44 -9.40
CA THR A 119 8.03 -3.77 -8.16
C THR A 119 9.21 -2.84 -7.98
N ILE A 120 10.03 -2.64 -9.02
CA ILE A 120 11.18 -1.73 -8.97
C ILE A 120 10.71 -0.29 -8.72
N ASP A 121 9.65 0.16 -9.39
CA ASP A 121 9.10 1.50 -9.18
C ASP A 121 8.58 1.73 -7.76
N ARG A 122 7.93 0.72 -7.16
CA ARG A 122 7.50 0.74 -5.75
C ARG A 122 8.69 0.76 -4.79
N MET A 123 9.76 -0.01 -5.07
CA MET A 123 10.97 0.00 -4.26
C MET A 123 11.59 1.40 -4.25
N LEU A 124 11.76 2.03 -5.41
CA LEU A 124 12.31 3.38 -5.55
C LEU A 124 11.47 4.45 -4.83
N SER A 125 10.20 4.20 -4.52
CA SER A 125 9.30 5.13 -3.82
C SER A 125 9.07 4.78 -2.35
N ASN A 126 9.73 3.75 -1.83
CA ASN A 126 9.43 3.25 -0.49
C ASN A 126 10.33 3.92 0.56
N GLU A 127 9.73 4.79 1.37
CA GLU A 127 10.40 5.53 2.44
C GLU A 127 11.04 4.64 3.52
N LYS A 128 10.66 3.38 3.59
CA LYS A 128 11.24 2.45 4.55
C LYS A 128 12.73 2.20 4.29
N TYR A 129 13.22 2.37 3.06
CA TYR A 129 14.64 2.20 2.77
C TYR A 129 15.53 3.26 3.40
N ILE A 130 14.97 4.40 3.82
CA ILE A 130 15.67 5.45 4.59
C ILE A 130 15.36 5.39 6.10
N GLY A 131 14.85 4.24 6.59
CA GLY A 131 14.54 4.06 8.00
C GLY A 131 13.25 4.74 8.48
N GLN A 132 12.44 5.29 7.58
CA GLN A 132 11.19 5.96 7.92
C GLN A 132 9.99 5.03 7.68
N VAL A 133 8.94 5.19 8.48
CA VAL A 133 7.67 4.48 8.31
C VAL A 133 6.52 5.46 8.34
N LEU A 134 5.86 5.63 7.19
CA LEU A 134 4.62 6.39 7.11
C LEU A 134 3.44 5.46 7.30
N MET A 135 2.72 5.67 8.39
CA MET A 135 1.55 4.90 8.77
C MET A 135 0.26 5.59 8.37
N GLN A 136 -0.84 4.82 8.37
CA GLN A 136 -2.18 5.30 8.04
C GLN A 136 -2.34 5.81 6.61
N LYS A 137 -1.59 5.21 5.67
CA LYS A 137 -1.71 5.48 4.22
C LYS A 137 -3.07 5.07 3.65
N THR A 138 -3.75 4.14 4.31
CA THR A 138 -5.09 3.65 3.97
C THR A 138 -5.97 3.61 5.19
N TYR A 139 -7.28 3.69 4.99
CA TYR A 139 -8.29 3.54 6.05
C TYR A 139 -9.51 2.81 5.51
N THR A 140 -10.35 2.30 6.41
CA THR A 140 -11.62 1.66 6.08
C THR A 140 -12.74 2.58 6.54
N PRO A 141 -13.41 3.32 5.63
CA PRO A 141 -14.46 4.26 5.99
C PRO A 141 -15.67 3.53 6.58
N ASP A 142 -16.10 2.47 5.94
CA ASP A 142 -17.28 1.69 6.31
C ASP A 142 -16.88 0.31 6.82
N PHE A 143 -17.34 -0.02 8.03
CA PHE A 143 -17.03 -1.31 8.67
C PHE A 143 -17.83 -2.48 8.07
N LEU A 144 -18.99 -2.22 7.44
CA LEU A 144 -19.82 -3.25 6.83
C LEU A 144 -19.21 -3.81 5.55
N THR A 145 -18.71 -2.93 4.69
CA THR A 145 -18.06 -3.32 3.44
C THR A 145 -16.62 -3.77 3.62
N GLY A 146 -15.95 -3.33 4.70
CA GLY A 146 -14.55 -3.62 4.97
C GLY A 146 -13.57 -3.11 3.90
N ARG A 147 -14.03 -2.30 2.95
CA ARG A 147 -13.24 -1.81 1.83
C ARG A 147 -12.22 -0.78 2.28
N GLN A 148 -10.96 -1.00 1.92
CA GLN A 148 -9.90 -0.05 2.19
C GLN A 148 -9.83 1.03 1.12
N GLU A 149 -9.69 2.28 1.55
CA GLU A 149 -9.48 3.44 0.70
C GLU A 149 -8.14 4.12 1.03
N LYS A 150 -7.59 4.82 0.04
CA LYS A 150 -6.36 5.59 0.23
C LYS A 150 -6.67 6.81 1.10
N ASN A 151 -5.84 7.03 2.12
CA ASN A 151 -5.93 8.24 2.94
C ASN A 151 -5.34 9.42 2.15
N CYS A 152 -6.20 10.37 1.81
CA CYS A 152 -5.84 11.61 1.12
C CYS A 152 -5.98 12.84 2.05
N GLY A 153 -5.90 12.62 3.37
CA GLY A 153 -6.04 13.67 4.40
C GLY A 153 -7.25 13.50 5.32
N GLN A 154 -8.06 12.44 5.13
CA GLN A 154 -9.22 12.16 5.99
C GLN A 154 -8.82 11.77 7.41
N LEU A 155 -7.69 11.12 7.56
CA LEU A 155 -7.10 10.74 8.85
C LEU A 155 -5.66 11.24 8.93
N GLU A 156 -5.22 11.58 10.14
CA GLU A 156 -3.84 11.96 10.41
C GLU A 156 -2.89 10.82 10.06
N MET A 157 -1.92 11.07 9.19
CA MET A 157 -0.83 10.14 8.91
C MET A 157 0.29 10.34 9.92
N VAL A 158 0.84 9.25 10.44
CA VAL A 158 1.94 9.28 11.41
C VAL A 158 3.23 8.87 10.73
N LEU A 159 4.20 9.79 10.69
CA LEU A 159 5.56 9.51 10.25
C LEU A 159 6.42 9.14 11.46
N VAL A 160 6.97 7.93 11.44
CA VAL A 160 7.97 7.50 12.43
C VAL A 160 9.33 7.54 11.76
N GLU A 161 10.20 8.41 12.25
CA GLU A 161 11.59 8.50 11.83
C GLU A 161 12.46 7.52 12.61
N ASN A 162 13.53 7.04 11.99
CA ASN A 162 14.49 6.11 12.60
C ASN A 162 13.82 4.84 13.19
N ALA A 163 12.79 4.34 12.52
CA ALA A 163 12.08 3.15 12.96
C ALA A 163 12.91 1.87 12.83
N HIS A 164 13.93 1.86 11.99
CA HIS A 164 14.88 0.78 11.75
C HIS A 164 16.12 1.31 11.02
N GLU A 165 17.15 0.47 10.91
CA GLU A 165 18.40 0.81 10.23
C GLU A 165 18.14 1.10 8.73
N PRO A 166 18.58 2.24 8.17
CA PRO A 166 18.41 2.58 6.77
C PRO A 166 19.38 1.78 5.88
N ILE A 167 18.91 1.37 4.69
CA ILE A 167 19.76 0.78 3.64
C ILE A 167 20.27 1.87 2.69
N ILE A 168 19.46 2.90 2.46
CA ILE A 168 19.71 3.99 1.53
C ILE A 168 19.85 5.29 2.29
N GLU A 169 20.83 6.10 1.93
CA GLU A 169 20.99 7.45 2.44
C GLU A 169 19.85 8.37 1.98
N ARG A 170 19.45 9.29 2.86
CA ARG A 170 18.35 10.23 2.59
C ARG A 170 18.58 11.04 1.32
N GLU A 171 19.80 11.56 1.13
CA GLU A 171 20.16 12.37 -0.03
C GLU A 171 19.99 11.62 -1.35
N LEU A 172 20.41 10.34 -1.40
CA LEU A 172 20.24 9.50 -2.58
C LEU A 172 18.75 9.22 -2.86
N PHE A 173 17.97 8.98 -1.81
CA PHE A 173 16.52 8.77 -1.93
C PHE A 173 15.82 10.01 -2.46
N GLU A 174 16.09 11.19 -1.90
CA GLU A 174 15.51 12.45 -2.33
C GLU A 174 15.83 12.76 -3.80
N LYS A 175 17.10 12.61 -4.19
CA LYS A 175 17.52 12.73 -5.61
C LYS A 175 16.71 11.81 -6.53
N VAL A 176 16.47 10.56 -6.12
CA VAL A 176 15.66 9.60 -6.88
C VAL A 176 14.19 10.07 -6.96
N GLN A 177 13.62 10.62 -5.88
CA GLN A 177 12.26 11.16 -5.90
C GLN A 177 12.12 12.37 -6.83
N GLU A 178 13.08 13.29 -6.83
CA GLU A 178 13.11 14.43 -7.76
C GLU A 178 13.15 13.96 -9.21
N MET A 179 14.03 13.02 -9.54
CA MET A 179 14.09 12.44 -10.89
C MET A 179 12.78 11.77 -11.29
N LYS A 180 12.11 11.07 -10.38
CA LYS A 180 10.78 10.47 -10.61
C LYS A 180 9.71 11.53 -10.81
N GLY A 181 9.76 12.63 -10.06
CA GLY A 181 8.86 13.78 -10.19
C GLY A 181 9.00 14.46 -11.56
N CYS A 182 10.20 14.73 -11.99
CA CYS A 182 10.48 15.30 -13.32
C CYS A 182 9.94 14.42 -14.45
N ILE A 183 10.13 13.11 -14.39
CA ILE A 183 9.62 12.16 -15.42
C ILE A 183 8.09 12.14 -15.47
N LYS A 184 7.41 12.23 -14.33
CA LYS A 184 5.94 12.29 -14.28
C LYS A 184 5.41 13.60 -14.89
N ASN A 185 6.05 14.73 -14.61
CA ASN A 185 5.65 16.03 -15.14
C ASN A 185 5.87 16.14 -16.64
N GLN A 186 6.95 15.56 -17.19
CA GLN A 186 7.16 15.49 -18.63
C GLN A 186 6.08 14.70 -19.37
N LYS A 187 5.60 13.58 -18.77
CA LYS A 187 4.50 12.79 -19.36
C LYS A 187 3.14 13.48 -19.31
N ILE A 188 2.95 14.46 -18.44
CA ILE A 188 1.71 15.25 -18.35
C ILE A 188 1.74 16.42 -19.32
N SER A 189 2.93 16.88 -19.71
CA SER A 189 3.13 18.05 -20.62
C SER A 189 3.20 17.70 -22.10
N GLU A 190 3.13 16.44 -22.50
CA GLU A 190 2.92 16.05 -23.90
C GLU A 190 1.41 16.04 -24.19
N PRO A 191 0.84 17.05 -24.85
CA PRO A 191 -0.55 17.00 -25.26
C PRO A 191 -0.68 15.97 -26.38
N ALA A 192 -1.77 15.20 -26.30
CA ALA A 192 -2.23 14.32 -27.37
C ALA A 192 -2.76 15.18 -28.55
N GLU A 193 -1.89 15.92 -29.21
CA GLU A 193 -2.24 16.78 -30.33
C GLU A 193 -2.02 16.14 -31.70
N GLN A 194 -1.47 14.94 -31.78
CA GLN A 194 -1.11 14.35 -33.08
C GLN A 194 -2.16 13.41 -33.69
N GLU A 195 -3.26 13.11 -33.02
CA GLU A 195 -4.31 12.25 -33.59
C GLU A 195 -5.56 13.00 -34.12
N ARG A 196 -5.58 14.34 -34.04
CA ARG A 196 -6.76 15.11 -34.52
C ARG A 196 -6.59 15.67 -35.93
N ASP A 197 -5.39 15.79 -36.45
CA ASP A 197 -5.18 16.36 -37.79
C ASP A 197 -5.38 15.34 -38.92
N ASP A 198 -5.17 14.04 -38.67
CA ASP A 198 -5.39 13.00 -39.68
C ASP A 198 -6.87 12.70 -39.95
N ALA A 199 -7.75 12.98 -38.96
CA ALA A 199 -9.18 12.75 -39.11
C ALA A 199 -9.93 13.87 -39.85
N LEU A 200 -9.35 15.06 -39.96
CA LEU A 200 -9.94 16.19 -40.63
C LEU A 200 -9.56 16.24 -42.13
N THR A 201 -8.42 15.69 -42.49
CA THR A 201 -7.96 15.66 -43.90
C THR A 201 -8.70 14.60 -44.74
N LEU A 202 -9.29 13.57 -44.11
CA LEU A 202 -10.02 12.50 -44.79
C LEU A 202 -11.52 12.84 -45.07
N LYS A 203 -12.02 13.98 -44.57
CA LYS A 203 -13.43 14.38 -44.76
C LYS A 203 -13.63 15.46 -45.84
N MET A 204 -12.58 15.93 -46.47
CA MET A 204 -12.66 16.96 -47.55
C MET A 204 -12.32 16.42 -48.94
N SER A 205 -12.33 15.10 -49.15
CA SER A 205 -12.12 14.49 -50.48
C SER A 205 -13.30 13.57 -50.85
N PHE A 206 -14.52 14.11 -50.84
CA PHE A 206 -15.67 13.54 -51.58
C PHE A 206 -16.62 14.69 -51.94
#